data_b62a3e505e5b2340778daf0b5fab8583
#
_entry.id   b62a3e505e5b2340778daf0b5fab8583
#
_cell.length_a   1.000
_cell.length_b   1.000
_cell.length_c   1.000
_cell.angle_alpha   90.00
_cell.angle_beta   90.00
_cell.angle_gamma   90.00
#
_symmetry.space_group_name_H-M   'P 1'
#
loop_
_entity.id
_entity.type
_entity.pdbx_description
1 polymer ?
#
loop_
_entity_poly.entity_id
_entity_poly.type
_entity_poly.pdbx_seq_one_letter_code
_entity_poly.pdbx_strand_id
1 'polypeptide(L)'
;MFCICLTWFSKKNVAQAPITAITYAGSGVPLNTESNIKGAGYIFSQWISLANFTVNYATSPGDDVVSITSFNAAGDNYIPITFPNAFAKVRRVANADIKDNRNFITYWNRCSSFPPVGDIIGIFNCLAPKVVSMEASLLSNNINSGYDNVFSNSISAPHYNNIERVDFIVPNGFVATGTPNKAGFTVFDRGVGDTFKIAAITAVDASHNPTAYKTLVTVPTARFTAGGLLPSSFDYIIFVSDPLVASGELRPSTKSNQNIRGAYISLQDLGIGVYETVYGYSLFAQDVNPALGHVLTDPSTFPVDTNSGNCLDLLNVNSLFQSGIVILPIKLGSFTGFFNKRNKTVDLNWTTSLEQGLKNFTIEKSENGTDWKSAGYVNGSGNISGAEYSFADNNLSASAKSFYRLKMINDDGSFQYSNIVLIQLPSSKEINLITGESSLVIKTELKIKTARLIDMSGKDVQPEKNKLSGVDIEFSLNTLPSGIYIVVLVDENNKPYSKKFMKL
;
A
#
# COMPACT_ATOMS: atom_id res chain seq x y z
N MET A 1 -4.95 -57.08 0.02
CA MET A 1 -5.84 -56.02 0.52
C MET A 1 -4.99 -55.07 1.36
N PHE A 2 -4.32 -54.12 0.71
CA PHE A 2 -3.46 -53.14 1.38
C PHE A 2 -4.30 -51.91 1.74
N CYS A 3 -4.48 -51.70 3.03
CA CYS A 3 -5.18 -50.55 3.56
C CYS A 3 -4.18 -49.38 3.61
N ILE A 4 -4.28 -48.43 2.66
CA ILE A 4 -3.50 -47.19 2.70
C ILE A 4 -4.23 -46.24 3.70
N CYS A 5 -3.64 -46.14 4.88
CA CYS A 5 -4.06 -45.19 5.88
C CYS A 5 -3.58 -43.80 5.42
N LEU A 6 -4.45 -43.02 4.72
CA LEU A 6 -4.26 -41.62 4.45
C LEU A 6 -4.41 -40.86 5.77
N THR A 7 -3.30 -40.63 6.46
CA THR A 7 -3.25 -39.66 7.54
C THR A 7 -3.45 -38.26 6.92
N TRP A 8 -4.66 -37.76 7.00
CA TRP A 8 -4.95 -36.35 6.82
C TRP A 8 -4.21 -35.57 7.93
N PHE A 9 -3.06 -35.03 7.60
CA PHE A 9 -2.53 -33.91 8.37
C PHE A 9 -3.50 -32.77 8.18
N SER A 10 -4.42 -32.60 9.11
CA SER A 10 -5.15 -31.35 9.25
C SER A 10 -4.07 -30.29 9.51
N LYS A 11 -3.75 -29.47 8.50
CA LYS A 11 -3.06 -28.20 8.73
C LYS A 11 -3.90 -27.49 9.79
N LYS A 12 -3.39 -27.43 11.01
CA LYS A 12 -3.95 -26.52 12.02
C LYS A 12 -3.94 -25.16 11.35
N ASN A 13 -5.11 -24.66 11.01
CA ASN A 13 -5.28 -23.26 10.71
C ASN A 13 -4.79 -22.52 11.95
N VAL A 14 -3.65 -21.87 11.84
CA VAL A 14 -3.09 -21.06 12.93
C VAL A 14 -3.85 -19.74 12.87
N ALA A 15 -5.10 -19.79 13.29
CA ALA A 15 -5.94 -18.62 13.43
C ALA A 15 -5.41 -17.83 14.62
N GLN A 16 -5.09 -16.54 14.42
CA GLN A 16 -4.78 -15.56 15.45
C GLN A 16 -3.87 -16.13 16.57
N ALA A 17 -2.63 -15.80 16.58
CA ALA A 17 -1.66 -16.36 17.51
C ALA A 17 -1.27 -15.33 18.58
N PRO A 18 -1.11 -15.75 19.86
CA PRO A 18 -0.51 -14.90 20.87
C PRO A 18 0.95 -14.60 20.50
N ILE A 19 1.37 -13.37 20.73
CA ILE A 19 2.77 -12.97 20.65
C ILE A 19 3.49 -13.48 21.90
N THR A 20 4.51 -14.30 21.72
CA THR A 20 5.17 -14.99 22.83
C THR A 20 6.44 -14.32 23.32
N ALA A 21 7.07 -13.51 22.48
CA ALA A 21 8.26 -12.72 22.82
C ALA A 21 8.35 -11.51 21.90
N ILE A 22 8.98 -10.44 22.36
CA ILE A 22 9.29 -9.23 21.57
C ILE A 22 10.78 -8.90 21.69
N THR A 23 11.32 -8.34 20.61
CA THR A 23 12.61 -7.63 20.62
C THR A 23 12.34 -6.17 20.35
N TYR A 24 12.99 -5.29 21.08
CA TYR A 24 12.79 -3.85 20.95
C TYR A 24 14.10 -3.09 21.01
N ALA A 25 14.12 -1.91 20.41
CA ALA A 25 15.19 -0.93 20.55
C ALA A 25 14.62 0.31 21.25
N GLY A 26 15.35 0.86 22.17
CA GLY A 26 14.98 2.07 22.89
C GLY A 26 16.14 3.03 22.93
N SER A 27 15.86 4.32 22.75
CA SER A 27 16.81 5.38 22.93
C SER A 27 16.64 6.01 24.31
N GLY A 28 17.70 6.09 25.10
CA GLY A 28 17.74 6.90 26.31
C GLY A 28 18.03 8.35 25.94
N VAL A 29 17.11 9.07 25.30
CA VAL A 29 17.36 10.44 24.86
C VAL A 29 17.16 11.45 26.02
N PRO A 30 17.98 12.50 26.10
CA PRO A 30 17.78 13.58 27.05
C PRO A 30 16.48 14.33 26.79
N LEU A 31 15.81 14.64 27.87
CA LEU A 31 14.55 15.34 27.86
C LEU A 31 14.70 16.83 27.71
N ASN A 32 13.79 17.43 26.97
CA ASN A 32 13.54 18.85 27.06
C ASN A 32 12.46 19.10 28.12
N THR A 33 12.74 19.95 29.07
CA THR A 33 11.79 20.33 30.10
C THR A 33 10.89 21.44 29.57
N GLU A 34 9.75 21.09 29.02
CA GLU A 34 8.66 22.04 28.85
C GLU A 34 7.68 21.87 30.02
N SER A 35 7.63 22.82 30.91
CA SER A 35 6.67 22.85 32.00
C SER A 35 5.32 23.33 31.47
N ASN A 36 4.36 22.42 31.27
CA ASN A 36 3.11 22.80 30.64
C ASN A 36 1.87 22.14 31.20
N ILE A 37 1.87 21.59 32.39
CA ILE A 37 0.62 21.07 32.92
C ILE A 37 0.31 21.73 34.26
N LYS A 38 -0.64 22.62 34.22
CA LYS A 38 -1.37 23.14 35.34
C LYS A 38 -2.80 22.66 35.23
N GLY A 39 -3.33 21.92 36.15
CA GLY A 39 -4.71 21.57 36.04
C GLY A 39 -5.21 20.51 36.99
N ALA A 40 -6.52 20.31 37.00
CA ALA A 40 -7.17 19.23 37.70
C ALA A 40 -6.99 17.91 36.97
N GLY A 41 -6.53 16.88 37.61
CA GLY A 41 -6.41 15.52 37.11
C GLY A 41 -7.19 14.52 37.93
N TYR A 42 -7.49 13.38 37.35
CA TYR A 42 -8.12 12.27 38.05
C TYR A 42 -7.05 11.29 38.49
N ILE A 43 -6.79 11.21 39.78
CA ILE A 43 -5.86 10.23 40.34
C ILE A 43 -6.65 9.29 41.27
N PHE A 44 -6.63 7.98 40.99
CA PHE A 44 -7.22 6.96 41.86
C PHE A 44 -8.72 7.20 42.20
N SER A 45 -9.57 7.45 41.19
CA SER A 45 -11.00 7.73 41.34
C SER A 45 -11.38 9.09 41.95
N GLN A 46 -10.46 10.02 42.09
CA GLN A 46 -10.75 11.37 42.59
C GLN A 46 -10.15 12.46 41.70
N TRP A 47 -10.94 13.52 41.45
CA TRP A 47 -10.45 14.74 40.81
C TRP A 47 -9.61 15.53 41.80
N ILE A 48 -8.35 15.73 41.47
CA ILE A 48 -7.41 16.49 42.30
C ILE A 48 -6.92 17.67 41.48
N SER A 49 -6.99 18.87 42.11
CA SER A 49 -6.34 20.05 41.58
C SER A 49 -4.84 20.00 41.89
N LEU A 50 -4.03 19.73 40.87
CA LEU A 50 -2.57 19.69 41.02
C LEU A 50 -2.01 21.06 40.63
N ALA A 51 -1.66 21.85 41.63
CA ALA A 51 -1.08 23.18 41.43
C ALA A 51 0.34 23.18 40.82
N ASN A 52 1.05 22.06 40.93
CA ASN A 52 2.47 21.95 40.54
C ASN A 52 2.74 20.58 39.91
N PHE A 53 2.28 20.42 38.71
CA PHE A 53 2.61 19.23 37.90
C PHE A 53 3.52 19.61 36.75
N THR A 54 4.67 18.97 36.62
CA THR A 54 5.60 19.17 35.53
C THR A 54 5.71 17.90 34.73
N VAL A 55 5.41 17.96 33.45
CA VAL A 55 5.66 16.87 32.50
C VAL A 55 6.83 17.26 31.61
N ASN A 56 7.82 16.40 31.59
CA ASN A 56 8.93 16.53 30.68
C ASN A 56 8.57 15.84 29.36
N TYR A 57 8.56 16.58 28.28
CA TYR A 57 8.30 16.04 26.96
C TYR A 57 9.60 15.73 26.24
N ALA A 58 9.58 14.72 25.41
CA ALA A 58 10.61 14.51 24.41
C ALA A 58 10.66 15.68 23.42
N THR A 59 11.84 16.04 22.95
CA THR A 59 12.07 17.21 22.06
C THR A 59 11.43 17.06 20.70
N SER A 60 11.21 15.82 20.27
CA SER A 60 10.58 15.49 18.99
C SER A 60 9.70 14.26 19.14
N PRO A 61 8.65 14.10 18.28
CA PRO A 61 7.97 12.82 18.15
C PRO A 61 9.02 11.75 17.79
N GLY A 62 9.25 10.79 18.64
CA GLY A 62 10.26 9.76 18.46
C GLY A 62 11.45 9.83 19.41
N ASP A 63 11.68 10.96 20.07
CA ASP A 63 12.59 10.99 21.19
C ASP A 63 12.01 10.15 22.33
N ASP A 64 12.79 9.24 22.86
CA ASP A 64 12.36 8.31 23.91
C ASP A 64 11.31 7.25 23.48
N VAL A 65 11.45 6.78 22.29
CA VAL A 65 10.62 5.71 21.71
C VAL A 65 11.25 4.35 22.04
N VAL A 66 10.42 3.42 22.52
CA VAL A 66 10.75 1.99 22.57
C VAL A 66 10.01 1.29 21.43
N SER A 67 10.71 1.11 20.33
CA SER A 67 10.13 0.53 19.12
C SER A 67 10.34 -0.98 19.05
N ILE A 68 9.33 -1.71 18.62
CA ILE A 68 9.45 -3.14 18.35
C ILE A 68 10.27 -3.34 17.08
N THR A 69 11.31 -4.16 17.17
CA THR A 69 12.16 -4.57 16.04
C THR A 69 11.82 -5.95 15.52
N SER A 70 11.29 -6.83 16.36
CA SER A 70 10.72 -8.12 15.97
C SER A 70 9.85 -8.71 17.07
N PHE A 71 9.06 -9.71 16.73
CA PHE A 71 8.35 -10.53 17.71
C PHE A 71 8.25 -11.98 17.26
N ASN A 72 7.94 -12.89 18.20
CA ASN A 72 7.68 -14.29 17.93
C ASN A 72 6.20 -14.59 18.11
N ALA A 73 5.59 -15.25 17.11
CA ALA A 73 4.22 -15.76 17.17
C ALA A 73 4.12 -17.03 16.32
N ALA A 74 3.28 -17.98 16.72
CA ALA A 74 3.03 -19.23 15.98
C ALA A 74 4.31 -20.02 15.57
N GLY A 75 5.40 -19.85 16.31
CA GLY A 75 6.68 -20.51 16.04
C GLY A 75 7.60 -19.79 15.04
N ASP A 76 7.21 -18.63 14.55
CA ASP A 76 7.99 -17.79 13.63
C ASP A 76 8.44 -16.48 14.29
N ASN A 77 9.51 -15.88 13.73
CA ASN A 77 9.95 -14.52 14.07
C ASN A 77 9.45 -13.55 12.99
N TYR A 78 8.84 -12.46 13.39
CA TYR A 78 8.23 -11.45 12.53
C TYR A 78 8.95 -10.11 12.70
N ILE A 79 9.18 -9.43 11.60
CA ILE A 79 9.76 -8.10 11.53
C ILE A 79 8.77 -7.09 10.97
N PRO A 80 8.81 -5.81 11.39
CA PRO A 80 7.91 -4.79 10.86
C PRO A 80 8.25 -4.44 9.42
N ILE A 81 7.20 -4.14 8.66
CA ILE A 81 7.29 -3.57 7.32
C ILE A 81 6.81 -2.14 7.37
N THR A 82 7.63 -1.22 6.91
CA THR A 82 7.27 0.19 6.85
C THR A 82 6.73 0.55 5.48
N PHE A 83 5.56 1.18 5.46
CA PHE A 83 5.01 1.79 4.26
C PHE A 83 5.19 3.30 4.37
N PRO A 84 5.99 3.95 3.50
CA PRO A 84 6.36 5.36 3.65
C PRO A 84 5.18 6.33 3.71
N ASN A 85 4.05 5.96 3.10
CA ASN A 85 2.85 6.80 3.00
C ASN A 85 1.66 6.23 3.79
N ALA A 86 1.89 5.27 4.69
CA ALA A 86 0.83 4.77 5.54
C ALA A 86 0.43 5.82 6.57
N PHE A 87 -0.85 5.87 6.87
CA PHE A 87 -1.39 6.77 7.90
C PHE A 87 -2.59 6.13 8.59
N ALA A 88 -2.93 6.67 9.76
CA ALA A 88 -4.12 6.27 10.49
C ALA A 88 -5.24 7.30 10.35
N LYS A 89 -6.48 6.85 10.39
CA LYS A 89 -7.68 7.68 10.54
C LYS A 89 -8.48 7.18 11.75
N VAL A 90 -8.81 8.08 12.64
CA VAL A 90 -9.68 7.78 13.77
C VAL A 90 -11.07 8.31 13.43
N ARG A 91 -12.06 7.40 13.42
CA ARG A 91 -13.46 7.73 13.16
C ARG A 91 -14.17 7.96 14.47
N ARG A 92 -14.70 9.15 14.62
CA ARG A 92 -15.42 9.59 15.80
C ARG A 92 -16.87 9.84 15.47
N VAL A 93 -17.73 9.45 16.37
CA VAL A 93 -19.17 9.74 16.28
C VAL A 93 -19.47 11.08 16.97
N ALA A 94 -20.41 11.82 16.41
CA ALA A 94 -20.95 12.99 17.09
C ALA A 94 -21.88 12.50 18.21
N ASN A 95 -21.44 12.61 19.45
CA ASN A 95 -22.25 12.35 20.64
C ASN A 95 -22.29 13.61 21.49
N ALA A 96 -23.49 14.13 21.79
CA ALA A 96 -23.66 15.37 22.55
C ALA A 96 -23.07 15.30 23.97
N ASP A 97 -22.99 14.10 24.53
CA ASP A 97 -22.54 13.83 25.89
C ASP A 97 -21.02 13.58 25.93
N ILE A 98 -20.38 13.34 24.78
CA ILE A 98 -18.95 13.04 24.66
C ILE A 98 -18.31 14.08 23.77
N LYS A 99 -17.24 14.69 24.25
CA LYS A 99 -16.52 15.71 23.47
C LYS A 99 -15.68 15.07 22.37
N ASP A 100 -15.73 15.70 21.19
CA ASP A 100 -14.87 15.34 20.07
C ASP A 100 -13.40 15.41 20.46
N ASN A 101 -12.61 14.46 19.95
CA ASN A 101 -11.17 14.38 20.19
C ASN A 101 -10.71 14.18 21.63
N ARG A 102 -11.60 13.75 22.52
CA ARG A 102 -11.17 13.32 23.85
C ARG A 102 -10.39 12.02 23.75
N ASN A 103 -9.13 12.02 24.16
CA ASN A 103 -8.26 10.88 24.12
C ASN A 103 -7.67 10.63 25.50
N PHE A 104 -7.55 9.36 25.87
CA PHE A 104 -6.81 8.93 27.05
C PHE A 104 -5.50 8.30 26.57
N ILE A 105 -4.40 9.01 26.83
CA ILE A 105 -3.06 8.63 26.37
C ILE A 105 -2.39 7.87 27.47
N THR A 106 -1.94 6.65 27.19
CA THR A 106 -1.13 5.87 28.10
C THR A 106 0.32 6.03 27.76
N TYR A 107 1.13 6.13 28.79
CA TYR A 107 2.55 6.27 28.64
C TYR A 107 3.32 5.44 29.67
N TRP A 108 4.34 4.72 29.21
CA TRP A 108 5.17 3.88 30.05
C TRP A 108 6.07 4.73 30.97
N ASN A 109 6.09 4.38 32.24
CA ASN A 109 6.65 5.20 33.27
C ASN A 109 8.20 5.32 33.21
N ARG A 110 8.64 6.54 32.96
CA ARG A 110 9.95 6.99 33.39
C ARG A 110 9.85 8.14 34.43
N CYS A 111 8.79 8.11 35.20
CA CYS A 111 8.67 9.05 36.29
C CYS A 111 9.67 8.70 37.39
N SER A 112 10.55 9.63 37.73
CA SER A 112 11.57 9.44 38.78
C SER A 112 10.98 9.42 40.17
N SER A 113 9.75 9.91 40.35
CA SER A 113 9.02 9.84 41.62
C SER A 113 7.52 9.97 41.36
N PHE A 114 6.75 9.01 41.88
CA PHE A 114 5.32 9.13 42.07
C PHE A 114 5.04 9.38 43.51
N PRO A 115 4.18 10.34 43.91
CA PRO A 115 3.79 10.45 45.28
C PRO A 115 3.04 9.17 45.72
N PRO A 116 3.15 8.79 46.99
CA PRO A 116 2.31 7.76 47.57
C PRO A 116 0.82 8.09 47.33
N VAL A 117 0.00 7.07 47.24
CA VAL A 117 -1.46 7.22 47.12
C VAL A 117 -1.95 8.10 48.29
N GLY A 118 -2.53 9.25 47.97
CA GLY A 118 -3.01 10.21 48.96
C GLY A 118 -2.15 11.45 49.21
N ASP A 119 -0.96 11.49 48.64
CA ASP A 119 -0.09 12.67 48.71
C ASP A 119 -0.31 13.59 47.51
N ILE A 120 -0.87 14.76 47.77
CA ILE A 120 -1.35 15.69 46.71
C ILE A 120 -0.32 16.78 46.42
N ILE A 121 0.81 16.77 47.15
CA ILE A 121 1.80 17.83 47.06
C ILE A 121 3.14 17.24 46.57
N GLY A 122 3.34 17.29 45.28
CA GLY A 122 4.60 16.83 44.68
C GLY A 122 4.84 17.35 43.28
N ILE A 123 6.11 17.60 42.95
CA ILE A 123 6.52 17.85 41.57
C ILE A 123 6.71 16.48 40.90
N PHE A 124 5.88 16.18 39.90
CA PHE A 124 6.04 14.96 39.13
C PHE A 124 6.92 15.24 37.94
N ASN A 125 8.05 14.60 37.86
CA ASN A 125 8.88 14.58 36.67
C ASN A 125 8.59 13.29 35.89
N CYS A 126 7.71 13.38 34.95
CA CYS A 126 7.37 12.27 34.05
C CYS A 126 7.84 12.57 32.65
N LEU A 127 8.37 11.56 32.01
CA LEU A 127 8.63 11.55 30.59
C LEU A 127 7.32 11.21 29.83
N ALA A 128 6.84 12.14 29.04
CA ALA A 128 5.75 11.87 28.12
C ALA A 128 6.17 12.21 26.68
N PRO A 129 5.70 11.50 25.67
CA PRO A 129 5.90 11.94 24.29
C PRO A 129 5.20 13.27 24.10
N LYS A 130 5.81 14.15 23.29
CA LYS A 130 5.12 15.36 22.86
C LYS A 130 3.80 14.98 22.22
N VAL A 131 2.70 15.57 22.66
CA VAL A 131 1.38 15.21 22.15
C VAL A 131 1.27 15.59 20.69
N VAL A 132 1.18 14.60 19.87
CA VAL A 132 0.71 14.69 18.49
C VAL A 132 -0.71 14.15 18.41
N SER A 133 -1.38 14.30 17.28
CA SER A 133 -2.70 13.67 17.11
C SER A 133 -2.60 12.14 17.29
N MET A 134 -3.70 11.53 17.68
CA MET A 134 -3.78 10.05 17.77
C MET A 134 -3.38 9.41 16.44
N GLU A 135 -3.84 9.97 15.34
CA GLU A 135 -3.54 9.51 13.98
C GLU A 135 -2.04 9.50 13.68
N ALA A 136 -1.31 10.53 14.13
CA ALA A 136 0.13 10.63 13.88
C ALA A 136 0.96 9.65 14.73
N SER A 137 0.48 9.25 15.90
CA SER A 137 1.23 8.39 16.83
C SER A 137 0.98 6.89 16.60
N LEU A 138 -0.19 6.49 16.10
CA LEU A 138 -0.60 5.10 16.00
C LEU A 138 0.33 4.21 15.17
N LEU A 139 1.06 4.76 14.19
CA LEU A 139 1.99 4.02 13.32
C LEU A 139 3.45 4.14 13.73
N SER A 140 3.74 4.64 14.93
CA SER A 140 5.11 4.87 15.37
C SER A 140 5.90 3.60 15.75
N ASN A 141 5.24 2.43 15.79
CA ASN A 141 5.78 1.17 16.34
C ASN A 141 6.27 1.28 17.80
N ASN A 142 5.73 2.25 18.52
CA ASN A 142 6.12 2.58 19.87
C ASN A 142 5.30 1.76 20.87
N ILE A 143 5.95 0.88 21.63
CA ILE A 143 5.29 0.02 22.62
C ILE A 143 5.15 0.70 23.99
N ASN A 144 5.82 1.81 24.23
CA ASN A 144 5.75 2.52 25.50
C ASN A 144 4.70 3.62 25.53
N SER A 145 3.89 3.75 24.51
CA SER A 145 2.74 4.66 24.48
C SER A 145 1.55 4.07 23.73
N GLY A 146 0.38 4.60 24.00
CA GLY A 146 -0.86 4.15 23.40
C GLY A 146 -2.06 4.94 23.88
N TYR A 147 -3.25 4.35 23.73
CA TYR A 147 -4.51 4.97 24.08
C TYR A 147 -5.34 4.02 24.94
N ASP A 148 -5.91 4.57 26.01
CA ASP A 148 -6.69 3.85 26.99
C ASP A 148 -8.15 3.77 26.57
N ASN A 149 -8.78 2.62 26.70
CA ASN A 149 -10.19 2.39 26.45
C ASN A 149 -10.68 2.86 25.07
N VAL A 150 -9.93 2.60 24.01
CA VAL A 150 -10.38 2.85 22.62
C VAL A 150 -11.73 2.14 22.40
N PHE A 151 -12.70 2.83 21.82
CA PHE A 151 -14.11 2.41 21.63
C PHE A 151 -15.02 2.51 22.85
N SER A 152 -14.59 3.04 23.97
CA SER A 152 -15.45 3.30 25.13
C SER A 152 -16.29 4.56 24.88
N ASN A 153 -17.48 4.43 24.31
CA ASN A 153 -18.30 5.56 23.88
C ASN A 153 -19.56 5.81 24.73
N SER A 154 -19.67 5.15 25.86
CA SER A 154 -20.72 5.42 26.86
C SER A 154 -20.22 6.34 27.95
N ILE A 155 -20.99 7.38 28.29
CA ILE A 155 -20.65 8.32 29.36
C ILE A 155 -20.56 7.67 30.74
N SER A 156 -21.11 6.49 30.91
CA SER A 156 -21.02 5.69 32.15
C SER A 156 -19.73 4.86 32.22
N ALA A 157 -18.98 4.77 31.11
CA ALA A 157 -17.74 4.04 31.07
C ALA A 157 -16.59 4.86 31.67
N PRO A 158 -15.59 4.24 32.31
CA PRO A 158 -14.37 4.92 32.66
C PRO A 158 -13.62 5.35 31.41
N HIS A 159 -13.02 6.54 31.43
CA HIS A 159 -12.23 7.05 30.33
C HIS A 159 -12.92 7.01 28.95
N TYR A 160 -14.19 7.40 28.93
CA TYR A 160 -15.01 7.39 27.70
C TYR A 160 -14.49 8.39 26.64
N ASN A 161 -14.65 8.00 25.40
CA ASN A 161 -14.32 8.77 24.21
C ASN A 161 -15.40 8.56 23.13
N ASN A 162 -15.24 9.17 21.97
CA ASN A 162 -16.18 9.02 20.85
C ASN A 162 -15.60 8.22 19.65
N ILE A 163 -14.64 7.38 19.91
CA ILE A 163 -13.96 6.61 18.86
C ILE A 163 -14.85 5.40 18.48
N GLU A 164 -15.14 5.27 17.18
CA GLU A 164 -15.96 4.18 16.64
C GLU A 164 -15.15 3.20 15.80
N ARG A 165 -14.13 3.69 15.11
CA ARG A 165 -13.27 2.88 14.25
C ARG A 165 -11.90 3.51 14.14
N VAL A 166 -10.88 2.67 14.11
CA VAL A 166 -9.49 3.09 13.84
C VAL A 166 -9.03 2.42 12.56
N ASP A 167 -8.75 3.22 11.54
CA ASP A 167 -8.32 2.76 10.21
C ASP A 167 -6.80 2.94 10.07
N PHE A 168 -6.10 1.88 9.71
CA PHE A 168 -4.68 1.91 9.32
C PHE A 168 -4.61 1.70 7.81
N ILE A 169 -4.19 2.75 7.08
CA ILE A 169 -4.36 2.83 5.65
C ILE A 169 -3.00 2.87 4.95
N VAL A 170 -2.84 2.02 3.97
CA VAL A 170 -1.77 2.03 2.98
C VAL A 170 -2.37 2.57 1.68
N PRO A 171 -2.20 3.86 1.35
CA PRO A 171 -2.97 4.53 0.28
C PRO A 171 -2.91 3.84 -1.07
N ASN A 172 -1.76 3.29 -1.34
CA ASN A 172 -1.49 2.58 -2.58
C ASN A 172 -1.82 1.10 -2.52
N GLY A 173 -2.21 0.58 -1.36
CA GLY A 173 -2.36 -0.84 -1.12
C GLY A 173 -1.03 -1.61 -1.25
N PHE A 174 -1.09 -2.88 -0.92
CA PHE A 174 -0.05 -3.88 -1.17
C PHE A 174 -0.73 -5.19 -1.55
N VAL A 175 0.00 -6.09 -2.19
CA VAL A 175 -0.55 -7.40 -2.60
C VAL A 175 0.00 -8.49 -1.69
N ALA A 176 -0.86 -9.33 -1.15
CA ALA A 176 -0.45 -10.50 -0.38
C ALA A 176 0.18 -11.55 -1.31
N THR A 177 1.49 -11.80 -1.20
CA THR A 177 2.17 -12.81 -2.00
C THR A 177 2.40 -14.11 -1.23
N GLY A 178 2.45 -15.21 -1.97
CA GLY A 178 2.97 -16.51 -1.57
C GLY A 178 2.40 -17.13 -0.29
N THR A 179 2.51 -16.46 0.84
CA THR A 179 2.20 -17.00 2.16
C THR A 179 1.44 -16.02 3.06
N PRO A 180 0.13 -15.77 2.82
CA PRO A 180 -0.65 -14.82 3.61
C PRO A 180 -0.68 -15.11 5.13
N ASN A 181 -0.39 -16.34 5.54
CA ASN A 181 -0.25 -16.72 6.95
C ASN A 181 1.08 -16.27 7.59
N LYS A 182 2.06 -15.83 6.79
CA LYS A 182 3.36 -15.33 7.25
C LYS A 182 3.47 -13.81 7.24
N ALA A 183 2.41 -13.13 6.89
CA ALA A 183 2.28 -11.67 6.99
C ALA A 183 0.97 -11.32 7.67
N GLY A 184 0.95 -10.25 8.46
CA GLY A 184 -0.25 -9.85 9.18
C GLY A 184 -0.03 -8.65 10.06
N PHE A 185 -1.04 -8.32 10.83
CA PHE A 185 -1.08 -7.18 11.71
C PHE A 185 -0.95 -7.61 13.16
N THR A 186 -0.52 -6.69 13.99
CA THR A 186 -0.45 -6.89 15.43
C THR A 186 -1.37 -5.92 16.13
N VAL A 187 -1.90 -6.35 17.25
CA VAL A 187 -2.53 -5.47 18.21
C VAL A 187 -1.89 -5.74 19.56
N PHE A 188 -1.33 -4.71 20.14
CA PHE A 188 -0.79 -4.74 21.49
C PHE A 188 -1.73 -4.00 22.41
N ASP A 189 -2.00 -4.63 23.52
CA ASP A 189 -2.92 -4.18 24.55
C ASP A 189 -2.20 -4.07 25.89
N ARG A 190 -2.56 -3.08 26.66
CA ARG A 190 -2.10 -2.90 28.02
C ARG A 190 -3.17 -3.45 28.98
N GLY A 191 -2.90 -4.57 29.59
CA GLY A 191 -3.86 -5.19 30.50
C GLY A 191 -3.97 -6.69 30.34
N VAL A 192 -5.20 -7.18 30.32
CA VAL A 192 -5.50 -8.60 30.19
C VAL A 192 -5.68 -9.06 28.74
N GLY A 193 -5.70 -8.14 27.81
CA GLY A 193 -6.00 -8.39 26.39
C GLY A 193 -7.52 -8.27 26.17
N ASP A 194 -7.96 -7.15 25.65
CA ASP A 194 -9.37 -6.87 25.48
C ASP A 194 -9.90 -7.38 24.14
N THR A 195 -11.14 -7.90 24.16
CA THR A 195 -11.77 -8.38 22.92
C THR A 195 -12.07 -7.21 21.99
N PHE A 196 -11.66 -7.33 20.73
CA PHE A 196 -11.95 -6.37 19.68
C PHE A 196 -12.27 -7.09 18.37
N LYS A 197 -12.63 -6.34 17.33
CA LYS A 197 -12.81 -6.87 15.99
C LYS A 197 -11.88 -6.18 15.00
N ILE A 198 -11.51 -6.89 13.96
CA ILE A 198 -10.59 -6.43 12.91
C ILE A 198 -11.08 -6.92 11.55
N ALA A 199 -10.93 -6.08 10.52
CA ALA A 199 -11.16 -6.49 9.13
C ALA A 199 -10.12 -5.85 8.21
N ALA A 200 -9.66 -6.60 7.19
CA ALA A 200 -8.77 -6.07 6.17
C ALA A 200 -9.54 -5.17 5.20
N ILE A 201 -8.96 -4.02 4.88
CA ILE A 201 -9.50 -3.07 3.90
C ILE A 201 -9.10 -3.55 2.50
N THR A 202 -10.08 -3.76 1.61
CA THR A 202 -9.86 -4.25 0.24
C THR A 202 -10.14 -3.20 -0.83
N ALA A 203 -10.78 -2.09 -0.48
CA ALA A 203 -10.93 -0.93 -1.35
C ALA A 203 -11.03 0.35 -0.54
N VAL A 204 -10.58 1.45 -1.14
CA VAL A 204 -10.68 2.81 -0.60
C VAL A 204 -11.18 3.77 -1.68
N ASP A 205 -11.83 4.87 -1.27
CA ASP A 205 -12.20 5.97 -2.16
C ASP A 205 -11.00 6.90 -2.44
N ALA A 206 -11.22 7.96 -3.23
CA ALA A 206 -10.20 8.96 -3.55
C ALA A 206 -9.68 9.73 -2.32
N SER A 207 -10.46 9.77 -1.24
CA SER A 207 -10.08 10.34 0.06
C SER A 207 -9.48 9.30 1.00
N HIS A 208 -9.22 8.09 0.50
CA HIS A 208 -8.70 6.94 1.23
C HIS A 208 -9.62 6.50 2.40
N ASN A 209 -10.95 6.64 2.25
CA ASN A 209 -11.87 6.03 3.18
C ASN A 209 -12.14 4.59 2.77
N PRO A 210 -12.19 3.64 3.70
CA PRO A 210 -12.55 2.28 3.39
C PRO A 210 -13.95 2.16 2.75
N THR A 211 -14.02 1.53 1.58
CA THR A 211 -15.26 1.27 0.84
C THR A 211 -15.59 -0.22 0.74
N ALA A 212 -14.63 -1.09 1.05
CA ALA A 212 -14.85 -2.53 1.13
C ALA A 212 -13.92 -3.19 2.15
N TYR A 213 -14.43 -4.23 2.77
CA TYR A 213 -13.72 -5.06 3.74
C TYR A 213 -13.80 -6.53 3.37
N LYS A 214 -12.83 -7.32 3.86
CA LYS A 214 -12.98 -8.77 4.00
C LYS A 214 -13.77 -9.12 5.27
N THR A 215 -13.64 -10.37 5.69
CA THR A 215 -14.33 -10.89 6.86
C THR A 215 -14.02 -10.09 8.13
N LEU A 216 -15.06 -9.68 8.85
CA LEU A 216 -14.89 -9.13 10.18
C LEU A 216 -14.57 -10.27 11.16
N VAL A 217 -13.40 -10.19 11.77
CA VAL A 217 -12.85 -11.23 12.65
C VAL A 217 -12.87 -10.74 14.09
N THR A 218 -13.39 -11.55 15.00
CA THR A 218 -13.29 -11.29 16.44
C THR A 218 -11.99 -11.82 16.99
N VAL A 219 -11.24 -10.99 17.70
CA VAL A 219 -10.02 -11.35 18.43
C VAL A 219 -10.34 -11.37 19.91
N PRO A 220 -10.59 -12.55 20.50
CA PRO A 220 -10.93 -12.65 21.91
C PRO A 220 -9.70 -12.55 22.80
N THR A 221 -9.89 -12.21 24.08
CA THR A 221 -8.85 -12.15 25.11
C THR A 221 -7.91 -13.37 25.11
N ALA A 222 -8.41 -14.56 24.83
CA ALA A 222 -7.63 -15.80 24.79
C ALA A 222 -6.58 -15.84 23.65
N ARG A 223 -6.61 -14.87 22.72
CA ARG A 223 -5.62 -14.74 21.63
C ARG A 223 -4.45 -13.84 21.96
N PHE A 224 -4.52 -13.15 23.08
CA PHE A 224 -3.40 -12.40 23.60
C PHE A 224 -2.45 -13.30 24.41
N THR A 225 -1.25 -12.82 24.62
CA THR A 225 -0.23 -13.51 25.44
C THR A 225 -0.78 -13.85 26.82
N ALA A 226 -0.59 -15.06 27.30
CA ALA A 226 -1.06 -15.48 28.62
C ALA A 226 -0.31 -14.78 29.78
N GLY A 227 0.93 -14.33 29.54
CA GLY A 227 1.75 -13.55 30.47
C GLY A 227 2.11 -12.18 29.90
N GLY A 228 2.78 -11.35 30.66
CA GLY A 228 3.32 -10.09 30.16
C GLY A 228 4.51 -10.28 29.23
N LEU A 229 4.60 -9.49 28.17
CA LEU A 229 5.73 -9.46 27.21
C LEU A 229 6.90 -8.64 27.75
N LEU A 230 6.66 -7.79 28.72
CA LEU A 230 7.65 -6.98 29.40
C LEU A 230 7.62 -7.26 30.89
N PRO A 231 8.70 -7.00 31.61
CA PRO A 231 8.71 -7.16 33.08
C PRO A 231 7.56 -6.39 33.72
N SER A 232 6.89 -7.00 34.68
CA SER A 232 5.73 -6.44 35.42
C SER A 232 6.04 -5.21 36.30
N SER A 233 7.28 -4.71 36.25
CA SER A 233 7.75 -3.58 37.04
C SER A 233 7.50 -2.20 36.44
N PHE A 234 6.81 -2.15 35.27
CA PHE A 234 6.56 -0.89 34.60
C PHE A 234 5.16 -0.36 34.93
N ASP A 235 5.15 0.81 35.53
CA ASP A 235 3.93 1.56 35.74
C ASP A 235 3.59 2.40 34.52
N TYR A 236 2.31 2.45 34.15
CA TYR A 236 1.78 3.36 33.15
C TYR A 236 1.11 4.53 33.80
N ILE A 237 1.22 5.69 33.16
CA ILE A 237 0.43 6.85 33.49
C ILE A 237 -0.55 7.09 32.36
N ILE A 238 -1.79 7.31 32.73
CA ILE A 238 -2.84 7.67 31.80
C ILE A 238 -3.03 9.18 31.89
N PHE A 239 -2.84 9.85 30.75
CA PHE A 239 -3.11 11.26 30.57
C PHE A 239 -4.40 11.44 29.79
N VAL A 240 -5.22 12.40 30.17
CA VAL A 240 -6.36 12.80 29.37
C VAL A 240 -6.03 14.05 28.57
N SER A 241 -6.27 13.97 27.26
CA SER A 241 -6.37 15.13 26.38
C SER A 241 -7.85 15.44 26.22
N ASP A 242 -8.32 16.51 26.83
CA ASP A 242 -9.72 16.90 26.80
C ASP A 242 -9.88 18.26 26.13
N PRO A 243 -10.55 18.34 24.96
CA PRO A 243 -10.77 19.61 24.25
C PRO A 243 -11.68 20.58 24.98
N LEU A 244 -12.37 20.15 26.07
CA LEU A 244 -13.08 21.06 26.99
C LEU A 244 -12.18 21.93 27.81
N VAL A 245 -10.92 21.53 27.92
CA VAL A 245 -9.94 22.25 28.68
C VAL A 245 -9.13 23.09 27.73
N ALA A 246 -9.04 24.38 28.03
CA ALA A 246 -8.29 25.32 27.22
C ALA A 246 -6.90 24.75 26.90
N SER A 247 -6.50 24.83 25.62
CA SER A 247 -5.13 24.63 25.13
C SER A 247 -4.63 23.20 24.90
N GLY A 248 -5.44 22.16 24.89
CA GLY A 248 -4.96 20.80 24.59
C GLY A 248 -3.95 20.28 25.63
N GLU A 249 -4.03 20.75 26.86
CA GLU A 249 -3.15 20.31 27.95
C GLU A 249 -3.44 18.85 28.31
N LEU A 250 -2.36 18.08 28.45
CA LEU A 250 -2.43 16.75 29.03
C LEU A 250 -2.62 16.84 30.54
N ARG A 251 -3.55 16.11 31.04
CA ARG A 251 -3.80 15.98 32.48
C ARG A 251 -3.55 14.55 32.92
N PRO A 252 -2.84 14.32 34.01
CA PRO A 252 -2.74 12.99 34.54
C PRO A 252 -4.11 12.52 35.06
N SER A 253 -4.48 11.31 34.70
CA SER A 253 -5.74 10.70 35.15
C SER A 253 -5.47 9.63 36.19
N THR A 254 -4.75 8.58 35.84
CA THR A 254 -4.51 7.45 36.74
C THR A 254 -3.16 6.80 36.47
N LYS A 255 -2.67 6.09 37.47
CA LYS A 255 -1.52 5.20 37.36
C LYS A 255 -2.03 3.77 37.34
N SER A 256 -1.49 2.97 36.46
CA SER A 256 -1.82 1.55 36.35
C SER A 256 -0.55 0.72 36.20
N ASN A 257 -0.51 -0.41 36.91
CA ASN A 257 0.51 -1.43 36.74
C ASN A 257 -0.13 -2.62 36.02
N GLN A 258 0.05 -2.67 34.71
CA GLN A 258 -0.52 -3.71 33.87
C GLN A 258 0.52 -4.24 32.89
N ASN A 259 0.37 -5.50 32.50
CA ASN A 259 1.23 -6.13 31.53
C ASN A 259 0.90 -5.68 30.10
N ILE A 260 1.91 -5.65 29.24
CA ILE A 260 1.69 -5.57 27.80
C ILE A 260 1.45 -6.98 27.27
N ARG A 261 0.41 -7.12 26.46
CA ARG A 261 0.07 -8.35 25.77
C ARG A 261 -0.07 -8.08 24.27
N GLY A 262 0.16 -9.07 23.46
CA GLY A 262 0.07 -8.92 22.00
C GLY A 262 -0.62 -10.08 21.33
N ALA A 263 -1.38 -9.77 20.31
CA ALA A 263 -2.00 -10.72 19.38
C ALA A 263 -1.49 -10.46 17.96
N TYR A 264 -1.19 -11.52 17.23
CA TYR A 264 -0.86 -11.49 15.81
C TYR A 264 -2.04 -12.06 15.02
N ILE A 265 -2.45 -11.34 13.97
CA ILE A 265 -3.56 -11.69 13.09
C ILE A 265 -3.00 -11.73 11.67
N SER A 266 -2.93 -12.92 11.08
CA SER A 266 -2.39 -13.07 9.73
C SER A 266 -3.35 -12.53 8.66
N LEU A 267 -2.82 -12.21 7.49
CA LEU A 267 -3.65 -11.83 6.34
C LEU A 267 -4.61 -12.96 5.97
N GLN A 268 -4.18 -14.22 6.14
CA GLN A 268 -5.03 -15.39 5.91
C GLN A 268 -6.21 -15.45 6.90
N ASP A 269 -6.00 -15.10 8.17
CA ASP A 269 -7.08 -15.05 9.18
C ASP A 269 -8.12 -14.00 8.82
N LEU A 270 -7.70 -12.92 8.18
CA LEU A 270 -8.55 -11.85 7.67
C LEU A 270 -9.24 -12.19 6.34
N GLY A 271 -9.06 -13.41 5.83
CA GLY A 271 -9.66 -13.88 4.58
C GLY A 271 -8.97 -13.39 3.32
N ILE A 272 -7.73 -12.90 3.44
CA ILE A 272 -6.92 -12.45 2.30
C ILE A 272 -6.25 -13.67 1.67
N GLY A 273 -6.51 -13.87 0.38
CA GLY A 273 -5.86 -14.88 -0.44
C GLY A 273 -4.56 -14.39 -1.06
N VAL A 274 -3.87 -15.31 -1.73
CA VAL A 274 -2.64 -15.03 -2.49
C VAL A 274 -2.98 -14.10 -3.66
N TYR A 275 -2.16 -13.07 -3.86
CA TYR A 275 -2.31 -12.02 -4.89
C TYR A 275 -3.51 -11.08 -4.72
N GLU A 276 -4.16 -11.07 -3.57
CA GLU A 276 -5.17 -10.07 -3.28
C GLU A 276 -4.53 -8.75 -2.81
N THR A 277 -5.12 -7.63 -3.26
CA THR A 277 -4.70 -6.29 -2.82
C THR A 277 -5.33 -5.94 -1.49
N VAL A 278 -4.52 -5.41 -0.58
CA VAL A 278 -4.91 -4.96 0.76
C VAL A 278 -4.51 -3.50 0.91
N TYR A 279 -5.43 -2.68 1.39
CA TYR A 279 -5.20 -1.25 1.66
C TYR A 279 -5.01 -0.95 3.15
N GLY A 280 -4.83 -1.98 3.97
CA GLY A 280 -4.65 -1.89 5.40
C GLY A 280 -5.71 -2.66 6.17
N TYR A 281 -6.05 -2.18 7.36
CA TYR A 281 -7.07 -2.80 8.21
C TYR A 281 -7.77 -1.77 9.08
N SER A 282 -8.92 -2.15 9.59
CA SER A 282 -9.64 -1.35 10.59
C SER A 282 -9.89 -2.15 11.85
N LEU A 283 -9.80 -1.49 12.99
CA LEU A 283 -10.20 -1.98 14.29
C LEU A 283 -11.58 -1.45 14.62
N PHE A 284 -12.38 -2.30 15.26
CA PHE A 284 -13.76 -2.04 15.65
C PHE A 284 -14.02 -2.48 17.10
N ALA A 285 -14.97 -1.85 17.74
CA ALA A 285 -15.47 -2.29 19.03
C ALA A 285 -15.99 -3.73 18.98
N GLN A 286 -15.97 -4.41 20.12
CA GLN A 286 -16.37 -5.81 20.21
C GLN A 286 -17.86 -6.06 19.86
N ASP A 287 -18.72 -5.07 20.04
CA ASP A 287 -20.17 -5.13 19.82
C ASP A 287 -20.59 -4.75 18.39
N VAL A 288 -19.70 -4.23 17.55
CA VAL A 288 -19.99 -4.04 16.14
C VAL A 288 -20.31 -5.37 15.47
N ASN A 289 -21.53 -5.51 14.94
CA ASN A 289 -22.02 -6.76 14.38
C ASN A 289 -22.90 -6.52 13.14
N PRO A 290 -22.45 -6.92 11.94
CA PRO A 290 -23.21 -6.78 10.71
C PRO A 290 -24.59 -7.49 10.75
N ALA A 291 -24.73 -8.57 11.52
CA ALA A 291 -26.02 -9.25 11.67
C ALA A 291 -27.07 -8.40 12.42
N LEU A 292 -26.64 -7.36 13.12
CA LEU A 292 -27.50 -6.39 13.79
C LEU A 292 -27.69 -5.09 12.97
N GLY A 293 -27.25 -5.07 11.73
CA GLY A 293 -27.39 -3.93 10.83
C GLY A 293 -26.20 -2.95 10.84
N HIS A 294 -25.12 -3.25 11.54
CA HIS A 294 -23.93 -2.38 11.55
C HIS A 294 -23.17 -2.54 10.23
N VAL A 295 -23.02 -1.45 9.48
CA VAL A 295 -22.34 -1.40 8.17
C VAL A 295 -20.90 -0.97 8.37
N LEU A 296 -19.93 -1.84 8.12
CA LEU A 296 -18.51 -1.59 8.44
C LEU A 296 -17.94 -0.33 7.78
N THR A 297 -18.49 0.08 6.64
CA THR A 297 -18.09 1.32 5.92
C THR A 297 -18.82 2.56 6.44
N ASP A 298 -19.84 2.40 7.26
CA ASP A 298 -20.64 3.50 7.82
C ASP A 298 -20.63 3.46 9.35
N PRO A 299 -19.71 4.16 10.02
CA PRO A 299 -19.63 4.20 11.48
C PRO A 299 -20.86 4.78 12.16
N SER A 300 -21.72 5.52 11.47
CA SER A 300 -22.96 6.04 12.07
C SER A 300 -23.97 4.95 12.46
N THR A 301 -23.74 3.74 11.94
CA THR A 301 -24.56 2.55 12.28
C THR A 301 -24.05 1.77 13.50
N PHE A 302 -22.91 2.17 14.09
CA PHE A 302 -22.29 1.45 15.19
C PHE A 302 -22.98 1.76 16.52
N PRO A 303 -22.81 0.89 17.54
CA PRO A 303 -23.30 1.14 18.87
C PRO A 303 -22.68 2.41 19.49
N VAL A 304 -23.48 3.27 20.08
CA VAL A 304 -23.05 4.54 20.71
C VAL A 304 -23.08 4.49 22.24
N ASP A 305 -23.22 3.31 22.80
CA ASP A 305 -23.31 3.07 24.23
C ASP A 305 -22.39 1.94 24.71
N THR A 306 -21.33 1.69 23.96
CA THR A 306 -20.32 0.68 24.32
C THR A 306 -19.71 1.03 25.68
N ASN A 307 -20.18 0.31 26.66
CA ASN A 307 -19.77 0.43 28.05
C ASN A 307 -19.16 -0.90 28.48
N SER A 308 -17.87 -1.07 28.25
CA SER A 308 -17.21 -2.22 28.83
C SER A 308 -15.92 -1.81 29.48
N GLY A 309 -15.67 -2.34 30.68
CA GLY A 309 -14.32 -2.33 31.24
C GLY A 309 -13.32 -3.15 30.40
N ASN A 310 -13.73 -3.59 29.21
CA ASN A 310 -12.97 -4.39 28.25
C ASN A 310 -12.88 -3.67 26.91
N CYS A 311 -12.69 -2.37 26.92
CA CYS A 311 -12.35 -1.61 25.72
C CYS A 311 -10.83 -1.62 25.53
N LEU A 312 -10.41 -1.80 24.28
CA LEU A 312 -9.02 -1.98 23.89
C LEU A 312 -8.09 -0.87 24.37
N ASP A 313 -7.07 -1.24 25.14
CA ASP A 313 -5.98 -0.36 25.55
C ASP A 313 -4.85 -0.40 24.50
N LEU A 314 -5.12 0.23 23.36
CA LEU A 314 -4.32 0.12 22.12
C LEU A 314 -2.97 0.79 22.24
N LEU A 315 -1.88 0.04 22.05
CA LEU A 315 -0.54 0.60 21.93
C LEU A 315 -0.21 1.03 20.49
N ASN A 316 0.78 1.90 20.34
CA ASN A 316 1.17 2.51 19.06
C ASN A 316 2.02 1.59 18.19
N VAL A 317 1.69 0.31 18.13
CA VAL A 317 2.39 -0.71 17.33
C VAL A 317 1.42 -1.34 16.34
N ASN A 318 1.23 -0.68 15.21
CA ASN A 318 0.16 -1.01 14.28
C ASN A 318 0.66 -1.16 12.82
N SER A 319 1.90 -1.58 12.64
CA SER A 319 2.48 -1.87 11.34
C SER A 319 2.06 -3.25 10.82
N LEU A 320 2.30 -3.49 9.54
CA LEU A 320 2.31 -4.84 8.99
C LEU A 320 3.62 -5.53 9.41
N PHE A 321 3.54 -6.77 9.80
CA PHE A 321 4.68 -7.61 10.16
C PHE A 321 4.74 -8.85 9.29
N GLN A 322 5.94 -9.33 9.03
CA GLN A 322 6.16 -10.56 8.24
C GLN A 322 7.22 -11.45 8.86
N SER A 323 7.09 -12.76 8.60
CA SER A 323 8.07 -13.79 8.95
C SER A 323 8.67 -14.39 7.68
N GLY A 324 9.98 -14.53 7.66
CA GLY A 324 10.72 -15.01 6.49
C GLY A 324 10.76 -13.97 5.36
N ILE A 325 11.13 -14.42 4.16
CA ILE A 325 11.09 -13.59 2.97
C ILE A 325 9.65 -13.59 2.44
N VAL A 326 8.76 -12.88 3.09
CA VAL A 326 7.50 -12.51 2.48
C VAL A 326 7.76 -11.25 1.70
N ILE A 327 7.89 -11.39 0.41
CA ILE A 327 8.17 -10.28 -0.47
C ILE A 327 6.87 -9.54 -0.68
N LEU A 328 6.83 -8.30 -0.24
CA LEU A 328 5.78 -7.37 -0.63
C LEU A 328 5.97 -7.10 -2.13
N PRO A 329 4.91 -7.21 -2.94
CA PRO A 329 5.09 -7.02 -4.36
C PRO A 329 5.45 -5.58 -4.67
N ILE A 330 6.26 -5.50 -5.71
CA ILE A 330 6.57 -4.27 -6.39
C ILE A 330 5.28 -3.61 -6.78
N LYS A 331 5.09 -2.37 -6.42
CA LYS A 331 4.04 -1.58 -6.99
C LYS A 331 4.57 -0.87 -8.22
N LEU A 332 4.15 -1.36 -9.38
CA LEU A 332 4.36 -0.70 -10.65
C LEU A 332 3.53 0.59 -10.68
N GLY A 333 4.19 1.73 -10.85
CA GLY A 333 3.51 3.02 -10.96
C GLY A 333 2.95 3.22 -12.37
N SER A 334 3.78 2.95 -13.38
CA SER A 334 3.42 3.06 -14.80
C SER A 334 4.20 2.05 -15.62
N PHE A 335 3.64 1.62 -16.75
CA PHE A 335 4.36 0.91 -17.80
C PHE A 335 3.86 1.39 -19.15
N THR A 336 4.76 1.98 -19.93
CA THR A 336 4.48 2.60 -21.23
C THR A 336 5.54 2.24 -22.24
N GLY A 337 5.27 2.42 -23.51
CA GLY A 337 6.25 2.22 -24.56
C GLY A 337 5.85 2.93 -25.84
N PHE A 338 6.83 3.17 -26.71
CA PHE A 338 6.62 3.75 -28.03
C PHE A 338 7.70 3.28 -29.02
N PHE A 339 7.38 3.32 -30.30
CA PHE A 339 8.36 3.06 -31.34
C PHE A 339 9.21 4.31 -31.61
N ASN A 340 10.51 4.21 -31.40
CA ASN A 340 11.48 5.25 -31.69
C ASN A 340 11.93 5.15 -33.14
N LYS A 341 11.41 6.02 -34.00
CA LYS A 341 11.74 6.03 -35.45
C LYS A 341 13.20 6.32 -35.75
N ARG A 342 13.85 7.15 -34.90
CA ARG A 342 15.26 7.56 -35.09
C ARG A 342 16.22 6.39 -34.86
N ASN A 343 16.01 5.67 -33.76
CA ASN A 343 16.88 4.58 -33.34
C ASN A 343 16.42 3.22 -33.88
N LYS A 344 15.22 3.15 -34.46
CA LYS A 344 14.54 1.89 -34.85
C LYS A 344 14.42 0.90 -33.70
N THR A 345 14.04 1.38 -32.52
CA THR A 345 13.85 0.61 -31.29
C THR A 345 12.42 0.74 -30.79
N VAL A 346 11.99 -0.20 -29.96
CA VAL A 346 10.85 0.03 -29.07
C VAL A 346 11.41 0.43 -27.73
N ASP A 347 11.14 1.68 -27.33
CA ASP A 347 11.57 2.21 -26.04
C ASP A 347 10.44 2.01 -25.03
N LEU A 348 10.72 1.25 -23.98
CA LEU A 348 9.82 0.92 -22.88
C LEU A 348 10.28 1.67 -21.63
N ASN A 349 9.33 2.28 -20.92
CA ASN A 349 9.61 3.00 -19.67
C ASN A 349 8.60 2.56 -18.61
N TRP A 350 9.07 2.42 -17.38
CA TRP A 350 8.21 2.14 -16.24
C TRP A 350 8.74 2.77 -14.96
N THR A 351 7.86 2.94 -14.02
CA THR A 351 8.17 3.43 -12.68
C THR A 351 7.67 2.43 -11.64
N THR A 352 8.34 2.36 -10.54
CA THR A 352 7.90 1.65 -9.36
C THR A 352 7.69 2.62 -8.22
N SER A 353 6.88 2.27 -7.24
CA SER A 353 6.71 3.06 -6.01
C SER A 353 7.26 2.33 -4.77
N LEU A 354 7.58 1.04 -4.91
CA LEU A 354 8.18 0.21 -3.88
C LEU A 354 8.87 -0.99 -4.53
N GLU A 355 10.09 -1.35 -4.09
CA GLU A 355 10.87 -2.46 -4.66
C GLU A 355 11.50 -3.36 -3.61
N GLN A 356 10.82 -3.57 -2.52
CA GLN A 356 11.36 -4.47 -1.52
C GLN A 356 11.34 -5.93 -2.03
N GLY A 357 12.52 -6.54 -2.14
CA GLY A 357 12.66 -7.92 -2.59
C GLY A 357 12.52 -8.16 -4.09
N LEU A 358 12.58 -7.10 -4.91
CA LEU A 358 12.61 -7.21 -6.36
C LEU A 358 13.98 -7.66 -6.83
N LYS A 359 14.04 -8.80 -7.53
CA LYS A 359 15.25 -9.28 -8.19
C LYS A 359 15.46 -8.59 -9.53
N ASN A 360 14.49 -8.74 -10.44
CA ASN A 360 14.55 -8.13 -11.76
C ASN A 360 13.17 -8.03 -12.43
N PHE A 361 13.15 -7.23 -13.50
CA PHE A 361 12.08 -7.22 -14.49
C PHE A 361 12.55 -8.02 -15.70
N THR A 362 11.80 -9.04 -16.10
CA THR A 362 11.95 -9.65 -17.42
C THR A 362 10.97 -8.97 -18.36
N ILE A 363 11.49 -8.38 -19.43
CA ILE A 363 10.69 -7.78 -20.48
C ILE A 363 10.24 -8.91 -21.40
N GLU A 364 8.95 -9.15 -21.48
CA GLU A 364 8.37 -10.15 -22.37
C GLU A 364 7.68 -9.49 -23.55
N LYS A 365 7.86 -10.08 -24.72
CA LYS A 365 7.34 -9.63 -25.99
C LYS A 365 6.52 -10.73 -26.66
N SER A 366 5.44 -10.34 -27.34
CA SER A 366 4.58 -11.23 -28.11
C SER A 366 4.12 -10.56 -29.40
N GLU A 367 3.89 -11.34 -30.47
CA GLU A 367 3.30 -10.87 -31.73
C GLU A 367 1.78 -11.03 -31.77
N ASN A 368 1.23 -11.91 -30.96
CA ASN A 368 -0.19 -12.27 -30.93
C ASN A 368 -0.88 -11.99 -29.59
N GLY A 369 -0.14 -11.57 -28.55
CA GLY A 369 -0.64 -11.33 -27.22
C GLY A 369 -0.79 -12.57 -26.33
N THR A 370 -0.48 -13.76 -26.85
CA THR A 370 -0.58 -15.04 -26.14
C THR A 370 0.75 -15.75 -25.97
N ASP A 371 1.58 -15.76 -27.01
CA ASP A 371 2.87 -16.45 -27.01
C ASP A 371 3.98 -15.46 -26.64
N TRP A 372 4.46 -15.55 -25.41
CA TRP A 372 5.42 -14.61 -24.84
C TRP A 372 6.85 -15.14 -24.88
N LYS A 373 7.78 -14.28 -25.28
CA LYS A 373 9.23 -14.55 -25.28
C LYS A 373 9.96 -13.44 -24.55
N SER A 374 11.02 -13.77 -23.86
CA SER A 374 11.88 -12.76 -23.22
C SER A 374 12.58 -11.91 -24.28
N ALA A 375 12.46 -10.59 -24.18
CA ALA A 375 13.19 -9.60 -24.96
C ALA A 375 14.46 -9.11 -24.22
N GLY A 376 14.49 -9.24 -22.89
CA GLY A 376 15.60 -8.84 -22.04
C GLY A 376 15.22 -8.81 -20.58
N TYR A 377 16.13 -8.32 -19.74
CA TYR A 377 15.87 -8.12 -18.32
C TYR A 377 16.55 -6.84 -17.82
N VAL A 378 16.00 -6.28 -16.74
CA VAL A 378 16.55 -5.13 -16.01
C VAL A 378 16.53 -5.47 -14.53
N ASN A 379 17.64 -5.30 -13.83
CA ASN A 379 17.69 -5.56 -12.40
C ASN A 379 16.88 -4.53 -11.62
N GLY A 380 16.26 -4.94 -10.53
CA GLY A 380 15.65 -4.04 -9.57
C GLY A 380 16.71 -3.20 -8.87
N SER A 381 16.39 -1.97 -8.50
CA SER A 381 17.27 -1.10 -7.70
C SER A 381 17.25 -1.45 -6.23
N GLY A 382 16.21 -2.18 -5.77
CA GLY A 382 15.96 -2.45 -4.36
C GLY A 382 15.52 -1.22 -3.56
N ASN A 383 15.18 -0.13 -4.24
CA ASN A 383 14.82 1.12 -3.58
C ASN A 383 13.39 1.04 -3.02
N ILE A 384 13.25 1.16 -1.71
CA ILE A 384 11.95 1.16 -1.01
C ILE A 384 11.06 2.35 -1.38
N SER A 385 11.63 3.42 -1.96
CA SER A 385 10.89 4.60 -2.44
C SER A 385 10.54 4.54 -3.92
N GLY A 386 10.82 3.39 -4.58
CA GLY A 386 10.62 3.21 -6.00
C GLY A 386 11.75 3.76 -6.86
N ALA A 387 11.68 3.50 -8.16
CA ALA A 387 12.65 3.93 -9.16
C ALA A 387 12.03 4.06 -10.56
N GLU A 388 12.78 4.68 -11.47
CA GLU A 388 12.44 4.79 -12.87
C GLU A 388 13.36 3.89 -13.70
N TYR A 389 12.78 3.26 -14.72
CA TYR A 389 13.46 2.30 -15.56
C TYR A 389 13.17 2.53 -17.03
N SER A 390 14.11 2.12 -17.86
CA SER A 390 13.94 2.08 -19.30
C SER A 390 14.59 0.84 -19.91
N PHE A 391 14.04 0.40 -21.04
CA PHE A 391 14.59 -0.67 -21.85
C PHE A 391 14.31 -0.40 -23.32
N ALA A 392 15.35 -0.55 -24.18
CA ALA A 392 15.22 -0.39 -25.61
C ALA A 392 15.31 -1.77 -26.29
N ASP A 393 14.21 -2.22 -26.90
CA ASP A 393 14.21 -3.43 -27.73
C ASP A 393 14.59 -3.06 -29.17
N ASN A 394 15.75 -3.51 -29.59
CA ASN A 394 16.28 -3.34 -30.95
C ASN A 394 16.00 -4.56 -31.86
N ASN A 395 15.48 -5.64 -31.31
CA ASN A 395 15.11 -6.83 -32.07
C ASN A 395 13.63 -6.78 -32.44
N LEU A 396 13.30 -5.92 -33.41
CA LEU A 396 11.93 -5.68 -33.81
C LEU A 396 11.33 -6.91 -34.49
N SER A 397 10.04 -7.13 -34.22
CA SER A 397 9.24 -8.14 -34.90
C SER A 397 8.98 -7.73 -36.36
N ALA A 398 8.87 -8.72 -37.25
CA ALA A 398 8.37 -8.52 -38.61
C ALA A 398 6.86 -8.19 -38.65
N SER A 399 6.15 -8.38 -37.54
CA SER A 399 4.74 -8.05 -37.38
C SER A 399 4.54 -6.54 -37.27
N ALA A 400 3.45 -6.03 -37.81
CA ALA A 400 3.08 -4.62 -37.65
C ALA A 400 2.68 -4.25 -36.22
N LYS A 401 2.59 -5.22 -35.31
CA LYS A 401 2.22 -5.05 -33.92
C LYS A 401 3.14 -5.89 -33.03
N SER A 402 3.51 -5.33 -31.90
CA SER A 402 4.19 -6.04 -30.82
C SER A 402 3.54 -5.72 -29.49
N PHE A 403 3.31 -6.73 -28.70
CA PHE A 403 2.79 -6.62 -27.34
C PHE A 403 3.95 -6.78 -26.37
N TYR A 404 3.97 -5.97 -25.34
CA TYR A 404 4.98 -6.03 -24.27
C TYR A 404 4.31 -6.10 -22.92
N ARG A 405 4.91 -6.85 -22.01
CA ARG A 405 4.61 -6.83 -20.59
C ARG A 405 5.87 -7.00 -19.77
N LEU A 406 5.84 -6.57 -18.53
CA LEU A 406 6.87 -6.87 -17.56
C LEU A 406 6.48 -8.10 -16.75
N LYS A 407 7.42 -9.01 -16.57
CA LYS A 407 7.36 -10.05 -15.56
C LYS A 407 8.31 -9.62 -14.44
N MET A 408 7.75 -9.17 -13.33
CA MET A 408 8.48 -8.71 -12.15
C MET A 408 8.79 -9.92 -11.28
N ILE A 409 10.06 -10.26 -11.13
CA ILE A 409 10.53 -11.46 -10.43
C ILE A 409 11.14 -11.04 -9.11
N ASN A 410 10.70 -11.67 -8.04
CA ASN A 410 11.18 -11.46 -6.69
C ASN A 410 12.36 -12.37 -6.35
N ASP A 411 13.08 -12.08 -5.25
CA ASP A 411 14.22 -12.87 -4.78
C ASP A 411 13.86 -14.31 -4.41
N ASP A 412 12.61 -14.56 -4.00
CA ASP A 412 12.08 -15.89 -3.71
C ASP A 412 11.63 -16.68 -4.96
N GLY A 413 11.74 -16.06 -6.15
CA GLY A 413 11.30 -16.64 -7.43
C GLY A 413 9.81 -16.47 -7.74
N SER A 414 9.02 -15.89 -6.84
CA SER A 414 7.65 -15.48 -7.15
C SER A 414 7.65 -14.36 -8.18
N PHE A 415 6.55 -14.20 -8.92
CA PHE A 415 6.47 -13.16 -9.94
C PHE A 415 5.05 -12.64 -10.14
N GLN A 416 4.97 -11.44 -10.71
CA GLN A 416 3.72 -10.85 -11.19
C GLN A 416 3.92 -10.21 -12.56
N TYR A 417 2.80 -9.96 -13.27
CA TYR A 417 2.83 -9.30 -14.58
C TYR A 417 2.28 -7.88 -14.50
N SER A 418 2.82 -7.00 -15.36
CA SER A 418 2.24 -5.68 -15.63
C SER A 418 1.00 -5.78 -16.53
N ASN A 419 0.35 -4.63 -16.77
CA ASN A 419 -0.52 -4.45 -17.93
C ASN A 419 0.25 -4.71 -19.23
N ILE A 420 -0.49 -5.05 -20.30
CA ILE A 420 0.08 -5.23 -21.64
C ILE A 420 0.08 -3.89 -22.36
N VAL A 421 1.22 -3.56 -22.97
CA VAL A 421 1.38 -2.39 -23.85
C VAL A 421 1.46 -2.86 -25.30
N LEU A 422 0.59 -2.32 -26.15
CA LEU A 422 0.58 -2.58 -27.59
C LEU A 422 1.37 -1.48 -28.31
N ILE A 423 2.38 -1.89 -29.05
CA ILE A 423 3.18 -1.00 -29.91
C ILE A 423 2.85 -1.31 -31.38
N GLN A 424 2.45 -0.28 -32.11
CA GLN A 424 2.34 -0.37 -33.56
C GLN A 424 3.70 -0.07 -34.16
N LEU A 425 4.25 -1.04 -34.87
CA LEU A 425 5.50 -0.89 -35.60
C LEU A 425 5.21 -0.34 -37.00
N PRO A 426 6.08 0.51 -37.56
CA PRO A 426 5.94 0.89 -38.95
C PRO A 426 5.99 -0.39 -39.79
N SER A 427 5.00 -0.57 -40.60
CA SER A 427 5.00 -1.67 -41.54
C SER A 427 6.21 -1.51 -42.48
N SER A 428 7.04 -2.55 -42.62
CA SER A 428 8.08 -2.61 -43.66
C SER A 428 7.46 -2.53 -45.09
N LYS A 429 6.14 -2.47 -45.14
CA LYS A 429 5.33 -2.35 -46.36
C LYS A 429 4.82 -0.93 -46.56
N GLU A 430 5.39 0.06 -45.91
CA GLU A 430 4.99 1.45 -46.09
C GLU A 430 5.40 1.93 -47.47
N ILE A 431 4.42 2.34 -48.26
CA ILE A 431 4.61 2.96 -49.58
C ILE A 431 4.47 4.46 -49.35
N ASN A 432 5.55 5.20 -49.52
CA ASN A 432 5.54 6.64 -49.38
C ASN A 432 5.58 7.28 -50.76
N LEU A 433 4.59 8.14 -51.03
CA LEU A 433 4.50 8.91 -52.27
C LEU A 433 5.01 10.32 -52.02
N ILE A 434 5.99 10.75 -52.79
CA ILE A 434 6.51 12.11 -52.82
C ILE A 434 6.12 12.70 -54.16
N THR A 435 5.11 13.59 -54.19
CA THR A 435 4.61 14.21 -55.40
C THR A 435 5.25 15.58 -55.57
N GLY A 436 5.95 15.75 -56.68
CA GLY A 436 6.43 17.05 -57.18
C GLY A 436 5.55 17.52 -58.34
N GLU A 437 5.82 18.72 -58.89
CA GLU A 437 5.11 19.26 -60.05
C GLU A 437 5.24 18.38 -61.31
N SER A 438 6.43 17.83 -61.51
CA SER A 438 6.78 17.06 -62.73
C SER A 438 7.05 15.59 -62.49
N SER A 439 7.10 15.14 -61.24
CA SER A 439 7.42 13.73 -60.92
C SER A 439 6.71 13.22 -59.68
N LEU A 440 6.50 11.90 -59.64
CA LEU A 440 6.07 11.14 -58.48
C LEU A 440 7.15 10.14 -58.12
N VAL A 441 7.73 10.27 -56.94
CA VAL A 441 8.69 9.31 -56.40
C VAL A 441 7.98 8.41 -55.38
N ILE A 442 8.08 7.11 -55.57
CA ILE A 442 7.55 6.08 -54.69
C ILE A 442 8.71 5.49 -53.91
N LYS A 443 8.71 5.73 -52.62
CA LYS A 443 9.68 5.13 -51.66
C LYS A 443 9.05 3.96 -50.95
N THR A 444 9.64 2.78 -51.07
CA THR A 444 9.16 1.58 -50.41
C THR A 444 10.29 0.57 -50.25
N GLU A 445 10.27 -0.18 -49.14
CA GLU A 445 11.19 -1.32 -48.90
C GLU A 445 10.64 -2.61 -49.57
N LEU A 446 9.47 -2.56 -50.17
CA LEU A 446 8.89 -3.70 -50.88
C LEU A 446 9.64 -3.96 -52.20
N LYS A 447 9.96 -5.20 -52.44
CA LYS A 447 10.44 -5.61 -53.78
C LYS A 447 9.27 -5.59 -54.74
N ILE A 448 9.19 -4.55 -55.57
CA ILE A 448 8.12 -4.30 -56.49
C ILE A 448 8.39 -4.99 -57.83
N LYS A 449 7.45 -5.88 -58.23
CA LYS A 449 7.44 -6.55 -59.52
C LYS A 449 6.90 -5.64 -60.61
N THR A 450 5.76 -4.98 -60.36
CA THR A 450 5.12 -4.04 -61.28
C THR A 450 4.64 -2.78 -60.59
N ALA A 451 4.77 -1.64 -61.26
CA ALA A 451 4.23 -0.36 -60.79
C ALA A 451 3.57 0.32 -62.01
N ARG A 452 2.33 0.81 -61.81
CA ARG A 452 1.57 1.52 -62.83
C ARG A 452 0.72 2.61 -62.21
N LEU A 453 0.34 3.60 -63.01
CA LEU A 453 -0.60 4.65 -62.66
C LEU A 453 -1.92 4.43 -63.37
N ILE A 454 -3.04 4.63 -62.69
CA ILE A 454 -4.36 4.62 -63.25
C ILE A 454 -5.09 5.92 -62.90
N ASP A 455 -5.94 6.38 -63.79
CA ASP A 455 -6.84 7.50 -63.51
C ASP A 455 -8.09 7.05 -62.70
N MET A 456 -8.96 7.97 -62.37
CA MET A 456 -10.16 7.67 -61.62
C MET A 456 -11.20 6.85 -62.37
N SER A 457 -11.08 6.70 -63.70
CA SER A 457 -11.89 5.80 -64.52
C SER A 457 -11.34 4.37 -64.55
N GLY A 458 -10.18 4.12 -63.97
CA GLY A 458 -9.48 2.84 -63.98
C GLY A 458 -8.61 2.61 -65.23
N LYS A 459 -8.50 3.62 -66.12
CA LYS A 459 -7.66 3.56 -67.30
C LYS A 459 -6.18 3.69 -66.92
N ASP A 460 -5.35 2.81 -67.47
CA ASP A 460 -3.91 2.86 -67.29
C ASP A 460 -3.34 4.09 -68.02
N VAL A 461 -2.73 4.99 -67.26
CA VAL A 461 -2.01 6.14 -67.80
C VAL A 461 -0.51 5.76 -67.81
N GLN A 462 0.06 5.74 -69.00
CA GLN A 462 1.44 5.30 -69.20
C GLN A 462 2.40 6.50 -69.18
N PRO A 463 2.81 6.99 -68.00
CA PRO A 463 3.87 7.99 -67.92
C PRO A 463 5.21 7.33 -68.21
N GLU A 464 6.18 8.13 -68.70
CA GLU A 464 7.54 7.66 -68.76
C GLU A 464 8.05 7.23 -67.36
N LYS A 465 8.55 6.00 -67.31
CA LYS A 465 9.01 5.39 -66.07
C LYS A 465 10.52 5.52 -66.03
N ASN A 466 11.04 6.37 -65.14
CA ASN A 466 12.42 6.46 -64.83
C ASN A 466 12.76 5.51 -63.66
N LYS A 467 13.64 4.55 -63.92
CA LYS A 467 14.10 3.65 -62.86
C LYS A 467 15.29 4.34 -62.16
N LEU A 468 15.06 4.81 -60.94
CA LEU A 468 16.11 5.23 -60.06
C LEU A 468 16.86 4.00 -59.51
N SER A 469 18.14 4.13 -59.31
CA SER A 469 18.96 3.06 -58.74
C SER A 469 18.52 2.79 -57.26
N GLY A 470 18.16 1.55 -56.98
CA GLY A 470 17.77 1.14 -55.64
C GLY A 470 16.31 0.78 -55.50
N VAL A 471 15.66 1.20 -54.43
CA VAL A 471 14.33 0.81 -54.00
C VAL A 471 13.25 1.82 -54.48
N ASP A 472 13.65 2.98 -55.02
CA ASP A 472 12.76 4.07 -55.40
C ASP A 472 12.29 3.90 -56.86
N ILE A 473 10.99 4.15 -57.10
CA ILE A 473 10.38 4.15 -58.45
C ILE A 473 9.91 5.57 -58.75
N GLU A 474 10.34 6.13 -59.85
CA GLU A 474 9.93 7.46 -60.30
C GLU A 474 9.05 7.37 -61.55
N PHE A 475 7.95 8.14 -61.56
CA PHE A 475 7.14 8.39 -62.74
C PHE A 475 7.22 9.87 -63.11
N SER A 476 7.43 10.15 -64.39
CA SER A 476 7.26 11.49 -64.91
C SER A 476 5.79 11.85 -65.02
N LEU A 477 5.40 12.99 -64.49
CA LEU A 477 4.00 13.47 -64.48
C LEU A 477 3.80 14.55 -65.57
N ASN A 478 4.76 14.89 -66.38
CA ASN A 478 4.71 16.02 -67.32
C ASN A 478 3.59 15.90 -68.35
N THR A 479 3.25 14.71 -68.75
CA THR A 479 2.23 14.44 -69.80
C THR A 479 0.85 14.22 -69.23
N LEU A 480 0.73 14.19 -67.90
CA LEU A 480 -0.57 13.96 -67.24
C LEU A 480 -1.30 15.26 -66.92
N PRO A 481 -2.58 15.38 -67.14
CA PRO A 481 -3.39 16.51 -66.67
C PRO A 481 -3.41 16.61 -65.14
N SER A 482 -3.69 17.81 -64.62
CA SER A 482 -4.00 17.95 -63.19
C SER A 482 -5.21 17.09 -62.83
N GLY A 483 -5.12 16.39 -61.72
CA GLY A 483 -6.19 15.45 -61.33
C GLY A 483 -5.76 14.41 -60.30
N ILE A 484 -6.68 13.52 -60.00
CA ILE A 484 -6.47 12.45 -59.02
C ILE A 484 -6.11 11.14 -59.75
N TYR A 485 -5.03 10.53 -59.26
CA TYR A 485 -4.50 9.27 -59.80
C TYR A 485 -4.28 8.26 -58.68
N ILE A 486 -4.23 6.99 -59.07
CA ILE A 486 -3.95 5.87 -58.15
C ILE A 486 -2.68 5.18 -58.63
N VAL A 487 -1.71 5.05 -57.75
CA VAL A 487 -0.56 4.19 -57.92
C VAL A 487 -0.98 2.77 -57.57
N VAL A 488 -0.74 1.83 -58.46
CA VAL A 488 -0.93 0.40 -58.26
C VAL A 488 0.43 -0.28 -58.31
N LEU A 489 0.83 -0.93 -57.24
CA LEU A 489 2.07 -1.68 -57.10
C LEU A 489 1.75 -3.16 -56.89
N VAL A 490 2.51 -4.06 -57.47
CA VAL A 490 2.44 -5.49 -57.20
C VAL A 490 3.84 -5.94 -56.74
N ASP A 491 3.92 -6.59 -55.60
CA ASP A 491 5.19 -7.11 -55.09
C ASP A 491 5.60 -8.45 -55.76
N GLU A 492 6.80 -8.95 -55.47
CA GLU A 492 7.29 -10.23 -55.99
C GLU A 492 6.39 -11.43 -55.64
N ASN A 493 5.59 -11.31 -54.55
CA ASN A 493 4.63 -12.33 -54.14
C ASN A 493 3.24 -12.18 -54.78
N ASN A 494 3.12 -11.34 -55.84
CA ASN A 494 1.88 -11.01 -56.54
C ASN A 494 0.82 -10.33 -55.68
N LYS A 495 1.20 -9.72 -54.54
CA LYS A 495 0.28 -8.97 -53.69
C LYS A 495 0.13 -7.55 -54.20
N PRO A 496 -1.12 -7.07 -54.46
CA PRO A 496 -1.35 -5.71 -54.91
C PRO A 496 -1.40 -4.72 -53.73
N TYR A 497 -0.93 -3.52 -53.99
CA TYR A 497 -1.01 -2.33 -53.13
C TYR A 497 -1.47 -1.15 -53.97
N SER A 498 -2.27 -0.27 -53.39
CA SER A 498 -2.70 0.95 -54.08
C SER A 498 -2.64 2.17 -53.16
N LYS A 499 -2.25 3.30 -53.73
CA LYS A 499 -2.27 4.61 -53.04
C LYS A 499 -2.73 5.70 -53.99
N LYS A 500 -3.56 6.59 -53.49
CA LYS A 500 -4.10 7.74 -54.23
C LYS A 500 -3.19 8.96 -54.02
N PHE A 501 -2.96 9.72 -55.09
CA PHE A 501 -2.31 11.00 -55.04
C PHE A 501 -3.02 12.01 -55.94
N MET A 502 -2.75 13.28 -55.74
CA MET A 502 -3.26 14.38 -56.56
C MET A 502 -2.08 15.05 -57.25
N LYS A 503 -2.17 15.22 -58.55
CA LYS A 503 -1.34 16.09 -59.38
C LYS A 503 -2.00 17.45 -59.40
N LEU A 504 -1.30 18.48 -58.98
CA LEU A 504 -1.72 19.87 -59.01
C LEU A 504 -1.56 20.46 -60.41
#